data_fe8ca0632c5c15017892c3c03b3c4e09
#
_entry.id   fe8ca0632c5c15017892c3c03b3c4e09
#
_cell.length_a   1.000
_cell.length_b   1.000
_cell.length_c   1.000
_cell.angle_alpha   90.00
_cell.angle_beta   90.00
_cell.angle_gamma   90.00
#
_symmetry.space_group_name_H-M   'P 1'
#
loop_
_entity.id
_entity.type
_entity.pdbx_description
1 polymer ?
#
loop_
_entity_poly.entity_id
_entity_poly.type
_entity_poly.pdbx_seq_one_letter_code
_entity_poly.pdbx_strand_id
1 'polypeptide(L)'
;MMKVKMMNLVNSVDQEEFEAGLLSEQYSVAAKAGKAIDLPDCFYSDIRIQVVRDAVQAARANRRQAYGHNRHVGRRNPVAGMKHSVEWHGKGTGVARIMRKTGQLTGAENPHTRGGRRAHGPKVEKVWTMKVNSKAKKQARNSAIAATINADTVSNRGHCFSDDVKFPIIIDGYAEERDGKKEKYDVENIPLTYSTRKFIAMMEGLGLGADLNRAKDGRNIRAGKGKMRGRRRRTPKSILLVVGQRDGLAKAAGNVSGVDVVAAKDLSAEDLAPGGDIGRLTVWTKSAIEALE
;
A
#
# COMPACT_ATOMS: atom_id res chain seq x y z
N MET A 1 5.13 30.98 -7.41
CA MET A 1 4.14 29.96 -7.00
C MET A 1 3.24 29.63 -8.19
N MET A 2 3.04 28.34 -8.45
CA MET A 2 2.20 27.88 -9.55
C MET A 2 0.76 27.79 -9.07
N LYS A 3 -0.16 28.52 -9.74
CA LYS A 3 -1.59 28.44 -9.43
C LYS A 3 -2.20 27.27 -10.20
N VAL A 4 -2.78 26.32 -9.48
CA VAL A 4 -3.46 25.16 -10.07
C VAL A 4 -4.96 25.33 -9.91
N LYS A 5 -5.72 25.07 -10.97
CA LYS A 5 -7.18 25.09 -10.93
C LYS A 5 -7.70 23.84 -10.22
N MET A 6 -8.50 24.05 -9.19
CA MET A 6 -9.23 22.98 -8.53
C MET A 6 -10.38 22.49 -9.42
N MET A 7 -10.81 21.26 -9.25
CA MET A 7 -11.93 20.69 -9.98
C MET A 7 -13.17 20.64 -9.09
N ASN A 8 -14.27 21.15 -9.60
CA ASN A 8 -15.60 21.02 -9.03
C ASN A 8 -16.33 19.88 -9.74
N LEU A 9 -16.85 18.93 -8.99
CA LEU A 9 -17.54 17.76 -9.50
C LEU A 9 -19.04 17.96 -9.39
N VAL A 10 -19.75 17.82 -10.51
CA VAL A 10 -21.21 17.87 -10.57
C VAL A 10 -21.70 16.50 -11.00
N ASN A 11 -22.46 15.85 -10.14
CA ASN A 11 -23.03 14.54 -10.35
C ASN A 11 -24.50 14.69 -10.80
N SER A 12 -24.85 14.18 -11.96
CA SER A 12 -26.22 13.97 -12.39
C SER A 12 -26.66 12.57 -12.00
N VAL A 13 -27.81 12.49 -11.35
CA VAL A 13 -28.39 11.23 -10.86
C VAL A 13 -29.58 10.90 -11.76
N ASP A 14 -29.44 9.88 -12.59
CA ASP A 14 -30.52 9.35 -13.40
C ASP A 14 -31.13 8.13 -12.69
N GLN A 15 -32.45 8.14 -12.54
CA GLN A 15 -33.19 7.02 -11.96
C GLN A 15 -33.71 6.14 -13.10
N GLU A 16 -33.20 4.93 -13.22
CA GLU A 16 -33.74 3.91 -14.12
C GLU A 16 -34.57 2.92 -13.32
N GLU A 17 -35.81 2.69 -13.75
CA GLU A 17 -36.64 1.60 -13.25
C GLU A 17 -36.20 0.31 -13.92
N PHE A 18 -35.70 -0.63 -13.14
CA PHE A 18 -35.45 -1.99 -13.61
C PHE A 18 -36.77 -2.79 -13.64
N GLU A 19 -36.93 -3.71 -14.61
CA GLU A 19 -38.08 -4.61 -14.77
C GLU A 19 -38.48 -5.40 -13.51
N ALA A 20 -37.63 -5.40 -12.47
CA ALA A 20 -37.85 -6.05 -11.18
C ALA A 20 -38.37 -5.12 -10.08
N GLY A 21 -38.75 -3.88 -10.39
CA GLY A 21 -39.21 -2.88 -9.38
C GLY A 21 -38.13 -2.39 -8.45
N LEU A 22 -36.86 -2.62 -8.76
CA LEU A 22 -35.70 -2.11 -8.03
C LEU A 22 -35.20 -0.84 -8.74
N LEU A 23 -35.33 0.31 -8.06
CA LEU A 23 -34.74 1.57 -8.48
C LEU A 23 -33.21 1.46 -8.43
N SER A 24 -32.52 1.55 -9.57
CA SER A 24 -31.07 1.70 -9.61
C SER A 24 -30.72 3.13 -9.97
N GLU A 25 -29.98 3.79 -9.10
CA GLU A 25 -29.44 5.11 -9.37
C GLU A 25 -28.14 4.96 -10.20
N GLN A 26 -28.11 5.57 -11.39
CA GLN A 26 -26.89 5.76 -12.17
C GLN A 26 -26.30 7.14 -11.85
N TYR A 27 -24.99 7.18 -11.72
CA TYR A 27 -24.27 8.40 -11.39
C TYR A 27 -23.33 8.76 -12.55
N SER A 28 -23.48 9.96 -13.09
CA SER A 28 -22.58 10.53 -14.11
C SER A 28 -22.01 11.84 -13.58
N VAL A 29 -20.70 11.93 -13.49
CA VAL A 29 -20.01 13.08 -12.90
C VAL A 29 -19.25 13.85 -13.97
N ALA A 30 -19.55 15.14 -14.11
CA ALA A 30 -18.80 16.06 -14.93
C ALA A 30 -17.83 16.87 -14.06
N ALA A 31 -16.55 16.88 -14.43
CA ALA A 31 -15.52 17.68 -13.78
C ALA A 31 -15.45 19.08 -14.43
N LYS A 32 -15.68 20.13 -13.64
CA LYS A 32 -15.60 21.54 -14.11
C LYS A 32 -14.43 22.23 -13.40
N ALA A 33 -13.67 23.03 -14.14
CA ALA A 33 -12.60 23.84 -13.56
C ALA A 33 -13.19 24.91 -12.62
N GLY A 34 -12.71 24.91 -11.37
CA GLY A 34 -13.09 25.85 -10.33
C GLY A 34 -12.04 26.92 -10.06
N LYS A 35 -11.96 27.37 -8.82
CA LYS A 35 -10.98 28.38 -8.36
C LYS A 35 -9.56 27.83 -8.42
N ALA A 36 -8.57 28.73 -8.52
CA ALA A 36 -7.17 28.37 -8.44
C ALA A 36 -6.69 28.41 -6.97
N ILE A 37 -5.81 27.47 -6.61
CA ILE A 37 -5.13 27.40 -5.30
C ILE A 37 -3.62 27.48 -5.50
N ASP A 38 -2.91 28.11 -4.58
CA ASP A 38 -1.46 28.11 -4.54
C ASP A 38 -0.96 26.81 -3.90
N LEU A 39 0.08 26.22 -4.48
CA LEU A 39 0.63 24.96 -3.97
C LEU A 39 1.68 25.23 -2.89
N PRO A 40 1.72 24.43 -1.80
CA PRO A 40 2.77 24.47 -0.79
C PRO A 40 4.15 24.14 -1.36
N ASP A 41 5.22 24.60 -0.68
CA ASP A 41 6.61 24.41 -1.10
C ASP A 41 7.03 22.93 -1.26
N CYS A 42 6.36 22.01 -0.59
CA CYS A 42 6.65 20.59 -0.71
C CYS A 42 6.46 20.05 -2.14
N PHE A 43 5.62 20.69 -2.98
CA PHE A 43 5.40 20.32 -4.38
C PHE A 43 6.55 20.72 -5.29
N TYR A 44 7.39 21.68 -4.88
CA TYR A 44 8.54 22.19 -5.65
C TYR A 44 9.87 21.57 -5.25
N SER A 45 9.84 20.62 -4.34
CA SER A 45 11.06 19.98 -3.82
C SER A 45 11.77 19.15 -4.89
N ASP A 46 13.11 19.09 -4.81
CA ASP A 46 13.91 18.21 -5.67
C ASP A 46 13.50 16.75 -5.55
N ILE A 47 13.37 16.06 -6.67
CA ILE A 47 13.04 14.64 -6.72
C ILE A 47 14.29 13.81 -6.46
N ARG A 48 14.42 13.24 -5.24
CA ARG A 48 15.55 12.40 -4.80
C ARG A 48 15.08 10.96 -4.59
N ILE A 49 15.11 10.18 -5.65
CA ILE A 49 14.59 8.81 -5.68
C ILE A 49 15.24 7.92 -4.61
N GLN A 50 16.57 8.04 -4.41
CA GLN A 50 17.29 7.20 -3.45
C GLN A 50 16.81 7.45 -2.00
N VAL A 51 16.62 8.70 -1.62
CA VAL A 51 16.14 9.06 -0.27
C VAL A 51 14.73 8.54 -0.03
N VAL A 52 13.88 8.56 -1.06
CA VAL A 52 12.53 7.98 -1.00
C VAL A 52 12.60 6.46 -0.82
N ARG A 53 13.44 5.77 -1.60
CA ARG A 53 13.64 4.31 -1.49
C ARG A 53 14.12 3.90 -0.10
N ASP A 54 15.10 4.60 0.44
CA ASP A 54 15.66 4.32 1.78
C ASP A 54 14.59 4.51 2.87
N ALA A 55 13.80 5.59 2.80
CA ALA A 55 12.72 5.84 3.73
C ALA A 55 11.61 4.77 3.68
N VAL A 56 11.22 4.35 2.47
CA VAL A 56 10.22 3.29 2.27
C VAL A 56 10.75 1.93 2.73
N GLN A 57 12.01 1.62 2.44
CA GLN A 57 12.64 0.39 2.91
C GLN A 57 12.69 0.33 4.43
N ALA A 58 13.04 1.44 5.09
CA ALA A 58 13.04 1.55 6.54
C ALA A 58 11.63 1.37 7.12
N ALA A 59 10.61 2.01 6.56
CA ALA A 59 9.22 1.85 6.98
C ALA A 59 8.75 0.40 6.89
N ARG A 60 9.07 -0.29 5.79
CA ARG A 60 8.77 -1.72 5.60
C ARG A 60 9.53 -2.62 6.56
N ALA A 61 10.81 -2.32 6.82
CA ALA A 61 11.63 -3.06 7.77
C ALA A 61 11.09 -2.94 9.21
N ASN A 62 10.65 -1.74 9.61
CA ASN A 62 10.11 -1.46 10.94
C ASN A 62 8.79 -2.18 11.24
N ARG A 63 7.99 -2.50 10.21
CA ARG A 63 6.75 -3.28 10.33
C ARG A 63 6.96 -4.79 10.26
N ARG A 64 8.19 -5.24 10.03
CA ARG A 64 8.48 -6.65 9.89
C ARG A 64 8.44 -7.35 11.24
N GLN A 65 7.59 -8.38 11.35
CA GLN A 65 7.56 -9.22 12.55
C GLN A 65 8.84 -10.04 12.64
N ALA A 66 9.45 -10.06 13.83
CA ALA A 66 10.62 -10.89 14.10
C ALA A 66 10.30 -12.38 13.92
N TYR A 67 11.20 -13.12 13.32
CA TYR A 67 11.08 -14.56 13.13
C TYR A 67 12.39 -15.26 13.44
N GLY A 68 12.27 -16.48 13.90
CA GLY A 68 13.43 -17.32 14.20
C GLY A 68 13.06 -18.79 14.13
N HIS A 69 14.08 -19.63 14.17
CA HIS A 69 13.88 -21.06 14.33
C HIS A 69 13.78 -21.40 15.82
N ASN A 70 13.32 -22.61 16.13
CA ASN A 70 13.43 -23.14 17.49
C ASN A 70 14.93 -23.35 17.82
N ARG A 71 15.37 -22.89 19.00
CA ARG A 71 16.77 -22.96 19.43
C ARG A 71 17.31 -24.38 19.47
N HIS A 72 16.45 -25.35 19.75
CA HIS A 72 16.79 -26.78 19.86
C HIS A 72 16.52 -27.59 18.58
N VAL A 73 16.25 -26.92 17.43
CA VAL A 73 16.07 -27.64 16.16
C VAL A 73 17.32 -28.45 15.81
N GLY A 74 17.14 -29.76 15.61
CA GLY A 74 18.22 -30.71 15.32
C GLY A 74 19.02 -31.15 16.55
N ARG A 75 18.65 -30.71 17.77
CA ARG A 75 19.25 -31.08 19.06
C ARG A 75 18.20 -31.53 20.09
N ARG A 76 17.08 -32.08 19.64
CA ARG A 76 15.99 -32.55 20.51
C ARG A 76 16.09 -34.04 20.78
N ASN A 77 17.30 -34.50 21.07
CA ASN A 77 17.50 -35.91 21.38
C ASN A 77 17.48 -36.13 22.88
N PRO A 78 17.04 -37.30 23.35
CA PRO A 78 17.14 -37.66 24.74
C PRO A 78 18.58 -37.61 25.25
N VAL A 79 18.75 -37.64 26.57
CA VAL A 79 20.07 -37.74 27.21
C VAL A 79 20.76 -39.02 26.75
N ALA A 80 22.09 -38.97 26.65
CA ALA A 80 22.91 -40.14 26.30
C ALA A 80 22.57 -41.37 27.20
N GLY A 81 22.51 -42.54 26.57
CA GLY A 81 22.10 -43.80 27.23
C GLY A 81 20.61 -44.09 27.18
N MET A 82 19.74 -43.12 26.84
CA MET A 82 18.32 -43.39 26.65
C MET A 82 18.01 -43.87 25.22
N LYS A 83 16.84 -44.53 25.03
CA LYS A 83 16.36 -44.93 23.71
C LYS A 83 16.30 -43.72 22.77
N HIS A 84 16.85 -43.85 21.55
CA HIS A 84 17.00 -42.79 20.56
C HIS A 84 17.88 -41.61 20.99
N SER A 85 18.74 -41.80 22.00
CA SER A 85 19.75 -40.82 22.39
C SER A 85 20.80 -40.61 21.28
N VAL A 86 21.63 -39.60 21.48
CA VAL A 86 22.75 -39.28 20.58
C VAL A 86 24.05 -39.32 21.40
N GLU A 87 25.02 -40.05 20.89
CA GLU A 87 26.30 -40.26 21.56
C GLU A 87 27.45 -39.85 20.66
N TRP A 88 28.57 -39.45 21.26
CA TRP A 88 29.78 -39.13 20.54
C TRP A 88 30.48 -40.43 20.11
N HIS A 89 30.74 -40.55 18.81
CA HIS A 89 31.57 -41.60 18.23
C HIS A 89 33.01 -41.12 18.07
N GLY A 90 33.92 -41.69 18.83
CA GLY A 90 35.32 -41.33 18.87
C GLY A 90 36.21 -42.17 17.95
N LYS A 91 37.48 -42.31 18.33
CA LYS A 91 38.49 -43.11 17.60
C LYS A 91 38.18 -44.61 17.71
N GLY A 92 38.70 -45.43 16.78
CA GLY A 92 38.68 -46.90 16.82
C GLY A 92 37.43 -47.56 16.25
N THR A 93 36.44 -46.81 15.77
CA THR A 93 35.17 -47.35 15.25
C THR A 93 35.09 -47.43 13.73
N GLY A 94 36.14 -47.02 13.01
CA GLY A 94 36.18 -47.06 11.53
C GLY A 94 35.26 -46.08 10.80
N VAL A 95 34.54 -45.21 11.52
CA VAL A 95 33.59 -44.25 10.97
C VAL A 95 33.94 -42.80 11.38
N ALA A 96 33.42 -41.83 10.69
CA ALA A 96 33.67 -40.42 10.99
C ALA A 96 33.28 -40.06 12.43
N ARG A 97 34.12 -39.26 13.12
CA ARG A 97 33.98 -38.82 14.51
C ARG A 97 32.93 -37.74 14.66
N ILE A 98 31.67 -38.12 14.68
CA ILE A 98 30.52 -37.21 14.81
C ILE A 98 29.53 -37.81 15.83
N MET A 99 28.61 -36.97 16.29
CA MET A 99 27.46 -37.44 17.07
C MET A 99 26.62 -38.39 16.23
N ARG A 100 26.26 -39.54 16.80
CA ARG A 100 25.47 -40.61 16.16
C ARG A 100 24.32 -41.04 17.04
N LYS A 101 23.23 -41.48 16.42
CA LYS A 101 22.09 -42.07 17.16
C LYS A 101 22.45 -43.41 17.68
N THR A 102 22.13 -43.65 18.97
CA THR A 102 22.34 -44.91 19.63
C THR A 102 21.59 -46.05 18.91
N GLY A 103 22.30 -47.15 18.61
CA GLY A 103 21.73 -48.30 17.93
C GLY A 103 21.57 -48.20 16.41
N GLN A 104 21.71 -47.02 15.81
CA GLN A 104 21.54 -46.83 14.35
C GLN A 104 22.81 -46.38 13.60
N LEU A 105 23.85 -46.00 14.31
CA LEU A 105 25.07 -45.39 13.77
C LEU A 105 24.87 -44.19 12.81
N THR A 106 23.65 -43.69 12.68
CA THR A 106 23.29 -42.55 11.82
C THR A 106 23.82 -41.29 12.45
N GLY A 107 24.50 -40.45 11.64
CA GLY A 107 24.97 -39.12 12.10
C GLY A 107 23.81 -38.23 12.56
N ALA A 108 24.05 -37.46 13.65
CA ALA A 108 23.05 -36.58 14.24
C ALA A 108 23.69 -35.29 14.75
N GLU A 109 22.87 -34.28 15.01
CA GLU A 109 23.20 -32.98 15.61
C GLU A 109 24.20 -32.11 14.85
N ASN A 110 25.07 -32.64 14.04
CA ASN A 110 26.01 -31.84 13.23
C ASN A 110 25.29 -31.11 12.13
N PRO A 111 25.74 -29.87 11.72
CA PRO A 111 25.08 -29.10 10.70
C PRO A 111 25.01 -29.76 9.32
N HIS A 112 26.00 -30.56 8.98
CA HIS A 112 26.12 -31.26 7.70
C HIS A 112 25.43 -32.63 7.65
N THR A 113 24.84 -33.09 8.75
CA THR A 113 24.04 -34.31 8.73
C THR A 113 22.58 -34.05 8.40
N ARG A 114 21.91 -34.99 7.76
CA ARG A 114 20.47 -34.93 7.53
C ARG A 114 19.71 -34.91 8.86
N GLY A 115 18.83 -33.89 9.01
CA GLY A 115 18.11 -33.70 10.28
C GLY A 115 18.97 -33.18 11.44
N GLY A 116 20.22 -32.78 11.19
CA GLY A 116 21.08 -32.12 12.16
C GLY A 116 20.66 -30.67 12.46
N ARG A 117 21.39 -30.05 13.39
CA ARG A 117 21.09 -28.65 13.77
C ARG A 117 21.38 -27.68 12.61
N ARG A 118 20.62 -26.64 12.55
CA ARG A 118 20.90 -25.55 11.62
C ARG A 118 22.06 -24.68 12.14
N ALA A 119 23.13 -24.54 11.35
CA ALA A 119 24.34 -23.81 11.77
C ALA A 119 24.05 -22.31 12.00
N HIS A 120 23.45 -21.63 11.04
CA HIS A 120 23.16 -20.20 11.06
C HIS A 120 21.67 -19.95 10.82
N GLY A 121 20.84 -20.47 11.72
CA GLY A 121 19.40 -20.25 11.65
C GLY A 121 19.02 -18.81 12.01
N PRO A 122 17.90 -18.31 11.47
CA PRO A 122 17.39 -17.01 11.85
C PRO A 122 17.07 -16.96 13.34
N LYS A 123 17.38 -15.84 13.98
CA LYS A 123 17.12 -15.60 15.41
C LYS A 123 16.07 -14.51 15.56
N VAL A 124 15.21 -14.65 16.57
CA VAL A 124 14.18 -13.66 16.90
C VAL A 124 14.80 -12.36 17.38
N GLU A 125 15.98 -12.44 18.02
CA GLU A 125 16.72 -11.30 18.56
C GLU A 125 17.33 -10.39 17.48
N LYS A 126 17.29 -10.80 16.20
CA LYS A 126 17.78 -9.97 15.12
C LYS A 126 17.01 -8.65 15.04
N VAL A 127 17.71 -7.55 15.14
CA VAL A 127 17.15 -6.21 14.98
C VAL A 127 16.84 -5.98 13.50
N TRP A 128 15.55 -5.84 13.18
CA TRP A 128 15.06 -5.56 11.82
C TRP A 128 14.82 -4.08 11.58
N THR A 129 14.70 -3.30 12.65
CA THR A 129 14.40 -1.89 12.58
C THR A 129 15.54 -1.10 11.94
N MET A 130 15.17 -0.21 11.03
CA MET A 130 16.08 0.73 10.37
C MET A 130 15.73 2.14 10.81
N LYS A 131 16.69 2.84 11.41
CA LYS A 131 16.51 4.21 11.85
C LYS A 131 16.82 5.17 10.69
N VAL A 132 15.89 6.07 10.42
CA VAL A 132 16.06 7.17 9.45
C VAL A 132 15.86 8.50 10.18
N ASN A 133 16.72 9.47 9.92
CA ASN A 133 16.63 10.79 10.53
C ASN A 133 15.33 11.50 10.13
N SER A 134 14.78 12.31 11.04
CA SER A 134 13.53 13.06 10.80
C SER A 134 13.62 14.00 9.60
N LYS A 135 14.75 14.71 9.44
CA LYS A 135 15.01 15.56 8.26
C LYS A 135 14.98 14.76 6.96
N ALA A 136 15.63 13.59 6.92
CA ALA A 136 15.63 12.72 5.76
C ALA A 136 14.23 12.17 5.45
N LYS A 137 13.42 11.82 6.47
CA LYS A 137 12.01 11.40 6.27
C LYS A 137 11.17 12.52 5.66
N LYS A 138 11.32 13.77 6.18
CA LYS A 138 10.62 14.95 5.64
C LYS A 138 11.03 15.20 4.18
N GLN A 139 12.31 15.13 3.87
CA GLN A 139 12.82 15.28 2.50
C GLN A 139 12.32 14.17 1.58
N ALA A 140 12.28 12.91 2.03
CA ALA A 140 11.73 11.80 1.28
C ALA A 140 10.25 12.01 0.95
N ARG A 141 9.45 12.48 1.92
CA ARG A 141 8.03 12.79 1.73
C ARG A 141 7.85 13.90 0.71
N ASN A 142 8.56 15.02 0.86
CA ASN A 142 8.46 16.15 -0.06
C ASN A 142 8.88 15.76 -1.48
N SER A 143 9.99 15.03 -1.65
CA SER A 143 10.42 14.49 -2.95
C SER A 143 9.36 13.56 -3.58
N ALA A 144 8.69 12.75 -2.76
CA ALA A 144 7.63 11.87 -3.26
C ALA A 144 6.37 12.66 -3.65
N ILE A 145 6.01 13.74 -2.94
CA ILE A 145 4.93 14.66 -3.29
C ILE A 145 5.25 15.35 -4.62
N ALA A 146 6.44 15.93 -4.77
CA ALA A 146 6.87 16.59 -6.00
C ALA A 146 6.80 15.66 -7.23
N ALA A 147 7.12 14.38 -7.05
CA ALA A 147 7.03 13.39 -8.12
C ALA A 147 5.60 13.11 -8.61
N THR A 148 4.56 13.42 -7.82
CA THR A 148 3.17 13.21 -8.22
C THR A 148 2.64 14.25 -9.20
N ILE A 149 3.36 15.35 -9.41
CA ILE A 149 2.98 16.40 -10.38
C ILE A 149 3.33 15.99 -11.81
N ASN A 150 4.39 15.22 -11.99
CA ASN A 150 4.90 14.89 -13.31
C ASN A 150 4.12 13.72 -13.92
N ALA A 151 3.37 13.98 -14.98
CA ALA A 151 2.59 12.98 -15.72
C ALA A 151 3.48 11.80 -16.19
N ASP A 152 4.70 12.07 -16.66
CA ASP A 152 5.65 11.05 -17.12
C ASP A 152 6.05 10.10 -15.99
N THR A 153 6.28 10.61 -14.77
CA THR A 153 6.63 9.74 -13.63
C THR A 153 5.46 8.87 -13.21
N VAL A 154 4.23 9.38 -13.30
CA VAL A 154 3.00 8.64 -12.99
C VAL A 154 2.74 7.56 -14.04
N SER A 155 2.90 7.88 -15.32
CA SER A 155 2.76 6.95 -16.44
C SER A 155 3.85 5.86 -16.38
N ASN A 156 5.12 6.23 -16.18
CA ASN A 156 6.25 5.28 -16.06
C ASN A 156 6.07 4.30 -14.91
N ARG A 157 5.35 4.68 -13.86
CA ARG A 157 4.98 3.78 -12.78
C ARG A 157 3.93 2.74 -13.21
N GLY A 158 3.23 2.94 -14.31
CA GLY A 158 2.21 2.06 -14.87
C GLY A 158 0.79 2.39 -14.41
N HIS A 159 0.52 3.66 -14.08
CA HIS A 159 -0.84 4.16 -13.91
C HIS A 159 -1.47 4.52 -15.26
N CYS A 160 -2.77 4.30 -15.39
CA CYS A 160 -3.55 4.60 -16.60
C CYS A 160 -4.48 5.76 -16.31
N PHE A 161 -4.39 6.82 -17.10
CA PHE A 161 -5.25 8.01 -17.03
C PHE A 161 -5.47 8.59 -18.42
N SER A 162 -6.50 9.41 -18.58
CA SER A 162 -6.80 10.07 -19.85
C SER A 162 -5.81 11.20 -20.13
N ASP A 163 -5.50 11.46 -21.40
CA ASP A 163 -4.51 12.48 -21.81
C ASP A 163 -4.89 13.91 -21.38
N ASP A 164 -6.19 14.17 -21.16
CA ASP A 164 -6.71 15.47 -20.73
C ASP A 164 -6.43 15.80 -19.25
N VAL A 165 -5.98 14.82 -18.47
CA VAL A 165 -5.77 14.97 -17.02
C VAL A 165 -4.55 15.83 -16.72
N LYS A 166 -4.76 16.92 -15.99
CA LYS A 166 -3.69 17.81 -15.54
C LYS A 166 -3.31 17.55 -14.09
N PHE A 167 -2.02 17.42 -13.84
CA PHE A 167 -1.47 17.21 -12.51
C PHE A 167 -1.00 18.52 -11.86
N PRO A 168 -1.09 18.64 -10.52
CA PRO A 168 -1.76 17.75 -9.57
C PRO A 168 -3.29 17.82 -9.69
N ILE A 169 -3.98 16.72 -9.36
CA ILE A 169 -5.44 16.65 -9.37
C ILE A 169 -5.96 17.07 -8.00
N ILE A 170 -6.69 18.19 -7.96
CA ILE A 170 -7.22 18.77 -6.72
C ILE A 170 -8.73 18.91 -6.83
N ILE A 171 -9.46 18.41 -5.84
CA ILE A 171 -10.92 18.49 -5.76
C ILE A 171 -11.32 19.48 -4.68
N ASP A 172 -12.19 20.45 -5.02
CA ASP A 172 -12.69 21.46 -4.07
C ASP A 172 -14.13 21.19 -3.65
N GLY A 173 -15.04 20.91 -4.58
CA GLY A 173 -16.47 20.80 -4.31
C GLY A 173 -17.13 19.59 -4.98
N TYR A 174 -18.19 19.12 -4.38
CA TYR A 174 -19.07 18.08 -4.90
C TYR A 174 -20.53 18.57 -4.87
N ALA A 175 -21.25 18.43 -5.96
CA ALA A 175 -22.66 18.78 -6.02
C ALA A 175 -23.44 17.61 -6.63
N GLU A 176 -24.61 17.32 -6.06
CA GLU A 176 -25.59 16.39 -6.62
C GLU A 176 -26.75 17.16 -7.25
N GLU A 177 -27.12 16.81 -8.46
CA GLU A 177 -28.27 17.34 -9.14
C GLU A 177 -29.34 16.24 -9.24
N ARG A 178 -30.43 16.41 -8.48
CA ARG A 178 -31.59 15.52 -8.48
C ARG A 178 -32.85 16.34 -8.77
N ASP A 179 -33.63 15.93 -9.71
CA ASP A 179 -34.91 16.57 -10.06
C ASP A 179 -34.79 18.10 -10.24
N GLY A 180 -33.69 18.55 -10.85
CA GLY A 180 -33.43 19.96 -11.07
C GLY A 180 -32.98 20.76 -9.82
N LYS A 181 -32.86 20.10 -8.66
CA LYS A 181 -32.30 20.71 -7.44
C LYS A 181 -30.82 20.37 -7.31
N LYS A 182 -30.00 21.39 -7.07
CA LYS A 182 -28.54 21.23 -6.86
C LYS A 182 -28.23 21.34 -5.37
N GLU A 183 -27.80 20.23 -4.79
CA GLU A 183 -27.29 20.21 -3.43
C GLU A 183 -25.76 20.20 -3.47
N LYS A 184 -25.14 21.14 -2.77
CA LYS A 184 -23.68 21.26 -2.68
C LYS A 184 -23.21 20.66 -1.37
N TYR A 185 -22.18 19.84 -1.47
CA TYR A 185 -21.53 19.19 -0.33
C TYR A 185 -20.03 19.48 -0.33
N ASP A 186 -19.45 19.52 0.84
CA ASP A 186 -17.99 19.41 0.95
C ASP A 186 -17.55 18.04 0.46
N VAL A 187 -16.46 18.00 -0.30
CA VAL A 187 -15.97 16.74 -0.91
C VAL A 187 -15.69 15.67 0.17
N GLU A 188 -15.26 16.07 1.35
CA GLU A 188 -14.95 15.11 2.43
C GLU A 188 -16.21 14.55 3.11
N ASN A 189 -17.34 15.31 3.08
CA ASN A 189 -18.60 14.97 3.72
C ASN A 189 -19.67 14.48 2.73
N ILE A 190 -19.31 13.63 1.82
CA ILE A 190 -20.27 13.05 0.86
C ILE A 190 -21.29 12.18 1.59
N PRO A 191 -22.60 12.26 1.22
CA PRO A 191 -23.62 11.39 1.77
C PRO A 191 -23.27 9.91 1.61
N LEU A 192 -23.45 9.13 2.68
CA LEU A 192 -23.05 7.73 2.73
C LEU A 192 -23.90 6.81 1.85
N THR A 193 -25.08 7.25 1.43
CA THR A 193 -25.96 6.49 0.54
C THR A 193 -25.28 6.31 -0.82
N TYR A 194 -25.11 5.07 -1.25
CA TYR A 194 -24.39 4.69 -2.49
C TYR A 194 -22.99 5.32 -2.66
N SER A 195 -22.33 5.66 -1.55
CA SER A 195 -21.10 6.44 -1.54
C SER A 195 -19.96 5.84 -2.40
N THR A 196 -19.83 4.52 -2.45
CA THR A 196 -18.81 3.86 -3.31
C THR A 196 -19.08 4.07 -4.80
N ARG A 197 -20.36 4.04 -5.24
CA ARG A 197 -20.72 4.30 -6.64
C ARG A 197 -20.44 5.76 -7.00
N LYS A 198 -20.81 6.69 -6.12
CA LYS A 198 -20.51 8.11 -6.26
C LYS A 198 -19.01 8.36 -6.40
N PHE A 199 -18.20 7.72 -5.55
CA PHE A 199 -16.74 7.82 -5.63
C PHE A 199 -16.20 7.29 -6.97
N ILE A 200 -16.68 6.15 -7.44
CA ILE A 200 -16.24 5.60 -8.74
C ILE A 200 -16.61 6.57 -9.88
N ALA A 201 -17.85 7.08 -9.90
CA ALA A 201 -18.29 8.05 -10.89
C ALA A 201 -17.47 9.35 -10.86
N MET A 202 -17.08 9.82 -9.66
CA MET A 202 -16.18 10.98 -9.51
C MET A 202 -14.82 10.72 -10.17
N MET A 203 -14.24 9.53 -9.95
CA MET A 203 -12.94 9.19 -10.54
C MET A 203 -13.04 8.97 -12.06
N GLU A 204 -14.13 8.42 -12.55
CA GLU A 204 -14.41 8.29 -13.98
C GLU A 204 -14.57 9.68 -14.65
N GLY A 205 -15.31 10.59 -14.01
CA GLY A 205 -15.46 11.97 -14.46
C GLY A 205 -14.15 12.78 -14.48
N LEU A 206 -13.17 12.39 -13.64
CA LEU A 206 -11.81 12.95 -13.64
C LEU A 206 -10.87 12.27 -14.67
N GLY A 207 -11.34 11.28 -15.44
CA GLY A 207 -10.53 10.54 -16.39
C GLY A 207 -9.62 9.47 -15.77
N LEU A 208 -9.91 9.03 -14.54
CA LEU A 208 -9.11 8.05 -13.78
C LEU A 208 -9.74 6.66 -13.74
N GLY A 209 -10.86 6.43 -14.42
CA GLY A 209 -11.59 5.15 -14.42
C GLY A 209 -10.76 3.98 -14.93
N ALA A 210 -9.90 4.22 -15.92
CA ALA A 210 -8.99 3.19 -16.47
C ALA A 210 -8.06 2.59 -15.40
N ASP A 211 -7.54 3.41 -14.48
CA ASP A 211 -6.66 2.94 -13.39
C ASP A 211 -7.42 2.11 -12.34
N LEU A 212 -8.66 2.47 -12.03
CA LEU A 212 -9.52 1.68 -11.15
C LEU A 212 -9.81 0.31 -11.75
N ASN A 213 -10.14 0.24 -13.05
CA ASN A 213 -10.37 -1.02 -13.76
C ASN A 213 -9.09 -1.87 -13.80
N ARG A 214 -7.93 -1.28 -14.10
CA ARG A 214 -6.62 -1.95 -14.02
C ARG A 214 -6.39 -2.59 -12.66
N ALA A 215 -6.71 -1.90 -11.57
CA ALA A 215 -6.53 -2.42 -10.22
C ALA A 215 -7.54 -3.52 -9.86
N LYS A 216 -8.77 -3.41 -10.32
CA LYS A 216 -9.85 -4.41 -10.15
C LYS A 216 -9.51 -5.70 -10.88
N ASP A 217 -9.11 -5.63 -12.15
CA ASP A 217 -8.80 -6.78 -13.00
C ASP A 217 -7.48 -7.44 -12.59
N GLY A 218 -6.52 -6.63 -12.13
CA GLY A 218 -5.24 -7.09 -11.60
C GLY A 218 -5.31 -7.79 -10.23
N ARG A 219 -6.50 -7.93 -9.64
CA ARG A 219 -6.70 -8.57 -8.33
C ARG A 219 -6.66 -10.09 -8.43
N ASN A 220 -5.49 -10.68 -8.21
CA ASN A 220 -5.24 -12.12 -8.37
C ASN A 220 -4.92 -12.84 -7.05
N ILE A 221 -5.12 -14.17 -7.05
CA ILE A 221 -4.69 -15.02 -5.94
C ILE A 221 -3.16 -15.09 -5.94
N ARG A 222 -2.55 -14.89 -4.79
CA ARG A 222 -1.09 -14.91 -4.62
C ARG A 222 -0.52 -16.31 -4.88
N ALA A 223 0.51 -16.43 -5.69
CA ALA A 223 1.13 -17.71 -6.05
C ALA A 223 1.81 -18.41 -4.85
N GLY A 224 2.50 -17.65 -3.99
CA GLY A 224 3.29 -18.19 -2.89
C GLY A 224 2.49 -18.53 -1.63
N LYS A 225 3.20 -19.02 -0.60
CA LYS A 225 2.64 -19.40 0.73
C LYS A 225 2.00 -18.25 1.51
N GLY A 226 2.14 -17.01 1.06
CA GLY A 226 1.45 -15.85 1.64
C GLY A 226 -0.07 -16.01 1.68
N LYS A 227 -0.69 -16.73 0.73
CA LYS A 227 -2.12 -17.02 0.71
C LYS A 227 -2.60 -17.84 1.92
N MET A 228 -1.74 -18.71 2.46
CA MET A 228 -2.00 -19.51 3.67
C MET A 228 -1.83 -18.69 4.96
N ARG A 229 -1.25 -17.50 4.87
CA ARG A 229 -0.93 -16.62 6.01
C ARG A 229 -1.82 -15.37 6.05
N GLY A 230 -3.08 -15.48 5.64
CA GLY A 230 -4.04 -14.37 5.61
C GLY A 230 -3.88 -13.38 4.44
N ARG A 231 -2.90 -13.56 3.54
CA ARG A 231 -2.66 -12.70 2.38
C ARG A 231 -3.06 -13.40 1.07
N ARG A 232 -4.31 -13.81 0.96
CA ARG A 232 -4.81 -14.63 -0.17
C ARG A 232 -4.68 -13.91 -1.51
N ARG A 233 -5.03 -12.63 -1.59
CA ARG A 233 -5.06 -11.86 -2.83
C ARG A 233 -3.92 -10.85 -2.90
N ARG A 234 -3.49 -10.53 -4.12
CA ARG A 234 -2.62 -9.41 -4.44
C ARG A 234 -3.44 -8.45 -5.29
N THR A 235 -3.52 -7.20 -4.86
CA THR A 235 -4.19 -6.13 -5.60
C THR A 235 -3.13 -5.10 -5.99
N PRO A 236 -3.05 -4.68 -7.26
CA PRO A 236 -2.20 -3.57 -7.66
C PRO A 236 -2.62 -2.29 -6.92
N LYS A 237 -1.65 -1.43 -6.63
CA LYS A 237 -1.95 -0.10 -6.10
C LYS A 237 -2.48 0.79 -7.22
N SER A 238 -3.55 1.51 -6.92
CA SER A 238 -4.20 2.50 -7.75
C SER A 238 -4.09 3.87 -7.08
N ILE A 239 -5.12 4.66 -7.20
CA ILE A 239 -5.21 6.02 -6.72
C ILE A 239 -4.90 6.11 -5.21
N LEU A 240 -4.12 7.12 -4.85
CA LEU A 240 -4.00 7.58 -3.49
C LEU A 240 -4.90 8.81 -3.32
N LEU A 241 -5.86 8.72 -2.42
CA LEU A 241 -6.69 9.85 -2.04
C LEU A 241 -6.13 10.48 -0.76
N VAL A 242 -5.72 11.74 -0.84
CA VAL A 242 -5.24 12.49 0.34
C VAL A 242 -6.34 13.46 0.75
N VAL A 243 -6.77 13.33 2.00
CA VAL A 243 -7.87 14.10 2.59
C VAL A 243 -7.38 14.88 3.81
N GLY A 244 -8.05 15.96 4.16
CA GLY A 244 -7.80 16.69 5.41
C GLY A 244 -8.25 15.85 6.60
N GLN A 245 -9.48 15.34 6.53
CA GLN A 245 -10.08 14.47 7.55
C GLN A 245 -10.67 13.20 6.92
N ARG A 246 -10.67 12.10 7.67
CA ARG A 246 -11.19 10.80 7.20
C ARG A 246 -12.68 10.67 7.44
N ASP A 247 -13.49 11.32 6.62
CA ASP A 247 -14.96 11.34 6.76
C ASP A 247 -15.66 10.48 5.68
N GLY A 248 -16.80 10.93 5.17
CA GLY A 248 -17.65 10.21 4.23
C GLY A 248 -16.91 9.73 2.97
N LEU A 249 -16.10 10.61 2.36
CA LEU A 249 -15.29 10.29 1.19
C LEU A 249 -14.28 9.17 1.46
N ALA A 250 -13.65 9.17 2.63
CA ALA A 250 -12.71 8.13 3.01
C ALA A 250 -13.38 6.76 3.16
N LYS A 251 -14.60 6.72 3.69
CA LYS A 251 -15.41 5.50 3.77
C LYS A 251 -15.85 5.01 2.40
N ALA A 252 -16.24 5.94 1.52
CA ALA A 252 -16.64 5.65 0.14
C ALA A 252 -15.51 5.00 -0.66
N ALA A 253 -14.31 5.55 -0.59
CA ALA A 253 -13.12 5.13 -1.33
C ALA A 253 -12.49 3.84 -0.77
N GLY A 254 -12.59 3.59 0.54
CA GLY A 254 -11.92 2.49 1.22
C GLY A 254 -12.28 1.09 0.73
N ASN A 255 -13.46 0.92 0.11
CA ASN A 255 -13.91 -0.36 -0.45
C ASN A 255 -13.46 -0.60 -1.91
N VAL A 256 -12.91 0.41 -2.58
CA VAL A 256 -12.49 0.30 -3.97
C VAL A 256 -11.12 -0.38 -4.07
N SER A 257 -11.00 -1.35 -4.99
CA SER A 257 -9.77 -2.14 -5.13
C SER A 257 -8.57 -1.28 -5.51
N GLY A 258 -7.50 -1.34 -4.69
CA GLY A 258 -6.25 -0.65 -4.95
C GLY A 258 -6.18 0.81 -4.51
N VAL A 259 -7.30 1.41 -4.15
CA VAL A 259 -7.36 2.77 -3.61
C VAL A 259 -6.93 2.77 -2.14
N ASP A 260 -6.06 3.70 -1.79
CA ASP A 260 -5.71 3.97 -0.39
C ASP A 260 -6.15 5.39 -0.05
N VAL A 261 -6.61 5.59 1.18
CA VAL A 261 -7.02 6.91 1.68
C VAL A 261 -6.18 7.27 2.90
N VAL A 262 -5.53 8.42 2.84
CA VAL A 262 -4.62 8.89 3.89
C VAL A 262 -4.95 10.35 4.24
N ALA A 263 -4.97 10.65 5.53
CA ALA A 263 -5.07 12.04 5.96
C ALA A 263 -3.73 12.76 5.72
N ALA A 264 -3.76 14.03 5.36
CA ALA A 264 -2.55 14.82 5.05
C ALA A 264 -1.52 14.81 6.21
N LYS A 265 -1.98 14.78 7.45
CA LYS A 265 -1.14 14.70 8.65
C LYS A 265 -0.37 13.37 8.76
N ASP A 266 -0.96 12.28 8.30
CA ASP A 266 -0.41 10.92 8.39
C ASP A 266 0.34 10.52 7.12
N LEU A 267 0.40 11.39 6.12
CA LEU A 267 0.98 11.11 4.81
C LEU A 267 2.47 10.77 4.91
N SER A 268 2.83 9.58 4.46
CA SER A 268 4.20 9.08 4.45
C SER A 268 4.77 8.91 3.05
N ALA A 269 6.09 8.84 2.93
CA ALA A 269 6.75 8.54 1.66
C ALA A 269 6.36 7.17 1.11
N GLU A 270 5.96 6.21 1.95
CA GLU A 270 5.52 4.89 1.52
C GLU A 270 4.15 4.92 0.83
N ASP A 271 3.23 5.78 1.28
CA ASP A 271 1.91 5.94 0.67
C ASP A 271 2.02 6.51 -0.74
N LEU A 272 2.91 7.51 -0.91
CA LEU A 272 3.19 8.16 -2.20
C LEU A 272 4.07 7.33 -3.14
N ALA A 273 4.94 6.48 -2.58
CA ALA A 273 5.87 5.66 -3.33
C ALA A 273 5.87 4.20 -2.83
N PRO A 274 4.73 3.47 -2.99
CA PRO A 274 4.65 2.09 -2.53
C PRO A 274 5.68 1.21 -3.24
N GLY A 275 6.52 0.56 -2.46
CA GLY A 275 7.63 -0.25 -2.96
C GLY A 275 8.94 0.51 -3.17
N GLY A 276 8.94 1.84 -3.04
CA GLY A 276 10.08 2.72 -3.25
C GLY A 276 10.12 3.38 -4.63
N ASP A 277 9.12 3.10 -5.47
CA ASP A 277 9.01 3.74 -6.79
C ASP A 277 8.08 4.95 -6.68
N ILE A 278 8.56 6.10 -7.13
CA ILE A 278 7.86 7.39 -7.10
C ILE A 278 6.76 7.49 -8.17
N GLY A 279 5.92 8.51 -8.09
CA GLY A 279 4.93 8.81 -9.11
C GLY A 279 3.61 8.05 -8.94
N ARG A 280 3.12 7.85 -7.72
CA ARG A 280 1.78 7.30 -7.51
C ARG A 280 0.72 8.30 -7.95
N LEU A 281 -0.29 7.82 -8.69
CA LEU A 281 -1.46 8.60 -9.06
C LEU A 281 -2.18 9.08 -7.78
N THR A 282 -2.17 10.41 -7.55
CA THR A 282 -2.64 11.00 -6.30
C THR A 282 -3.70 12.05 -6.58
N VAL A 283 -4.78 11.98 -5.83
CA VAL A 283 -5.88 12.96 -5.83
C VAL A 283 -5.89 13.65 -4.48
N TRP A 284 -5.93 14.97 -4.49
CA TRP A 284 -5.87 15.81 -3.31
C TRP A 284 -7.23 16.48 -3.07
N THR A 285 -7.67 16.58 -1.84
CA THR A 285 -8.74 17.52 -1.47
C THR A 285 -8.14 18.88 -1.15
N LYS A 286 -8.94 19.92 -1.26
CA LYS A 286 -8.50 21.29 -0.92
C LYS A 286 -8.03 21.37 0.54
N SER A 287 -8.81 20.83 1.46
CA SER A 287 -8.47 20.73 2.90
C SER A 287 -7.16 19.97 3.15
N ALA A 288 -6.83 18.97 2.32
CA ALA A 288 -5.55 18.28 2.41
C ALA A 288 -4.37 19.17 2.02
N ILE A 289 -4.52 20.02 0.98
CA ILE A 289 -3.49 20.98 0.57
C ILE A 289 -3.24 22.00 1.68
N GLU A 290 -4.31 22.59 2.22
CA GLU A 290 -4.24 23.54 3.34
C GLU A 290 -3.59 22.91 4.61
N ALA A 291 -3.77 21.61 4.84
CA ALA A 291 -3.17 20.91 5.97
C ALA A 291 -1.69 20.52 5.76
N LEU A 292 -1.13 20.69 4.55
CA LEU A 292 0.29 20.44 4.23
C LEU A 292 1.17 21.68 4.43
N GLU A 293 0.58 22.87 4.52
CA GLU A 293 1.25 24.11 4.88
C GLU A 293 1.73 24.05 6.35
#